data_050d6ac06e6dab488d7fe08c4363c0a3
#
_entry.id   050d6ac06e6dab488d7fe08c4363c0a3
#
_cell.length_a   1.000
_cell.length_b   1.000
_cell.length_c   1.000
_cell.angle_alpha   90.00
_cell.angle_beta   90.00
_cell.angle_gamma   90.00
#
_symmetry.space_group_name_H-M   'P 1'
#
loop_
_entity.id
_entity.type
_entity.pdbx_description
1 polymer ?
#
loop_
_entity_poly.entity_id
_entity_poly.type
_entity_poly.pdbx_seq_one_letter_code
_entity_poly.pdbx_strand_id
1 'polypeptide(L)'
;GPGGYVGAIKAAQLGLRTACIEKRGSLGGTCLNVGCIPSKAMLNNSHIFHDTQHGIKKRGVNVENVSLDLATMMKAKDKAVTGLTKGVESLFKKNGVDYIKGTAAFASPTEVDVELLEGGQQKVSGKNVIIATGSEVTPFPGVEIDEKQIVSSTGALSLEKVPEKMVVIGGGVIGLELGSVWKRLGADVTVVEFLDNIGGPGLDGEVVKTFKKILEKQGIKFQLVSKVETVEKKGDSVTV
;
A
#
# COMPACT_ATOMS: atom_id res chain seq x y z
N GLY A 1 8.44 0.18 -10.17
CA GLY A 1 8.55 0.81 -8.86
C GLY A 1 9.67 1.83 -8.75
N PRO A 2 9.95 2.40 -7.55
CA PRO A 2 10.98 3.45 -7.37
C PRO A 2 12.36 3.06 -7.89
N GLY A 3 12.80 1.83 -7.68
CA GLY A 3 14.08 1.35 -8.23
C GLY A 3 14.11 1.40 -9.77
N GLY A 4 13.00 1.03 -10.41
CA GLY A 4 12.88 1.02 -11.86
C GLY A 4 12.79 2.41 -12.47
N TYR A 5 11.78 3.21 -12.08
CA TYR A 5 11.57 4.50 -12.74
C TYR A 5 12.67 5.52 -12.43
N VAL A 6 13.20 5.53 -11.22
CA VAL A 6 14.33 6.42 -10.86
C VAL A 6 15.57 6.01 -11.63
N GLY A 7 15.87 4.70 -11.69
CA GLY A 7 17.00 4.17 -12.46
C GLY A 7 16.88 4.49 -13.95
N ALA A 8 15.68 4.31 -14.54
CA ALA A 8 15.44 4.59 -15.94
C ALA A 8 15.63 6.08 -16.29
N ILE A 9 15.07 6.98 -15.48
CA ILE A 9 15.23 8.43 -15.66
C ILE A 9 16.70 8.80 -15.54
N LYS A 10 17.41 8.28 -14.53
CA LYS A 10 18.83 8.59 -14.34
C LYS A 10 19.70 8.07 -15.49
N ALA A 11 19.44 6.86 -15.97
CA ALA A 11 20.14 6.28 -17.13
C ALA A 11 19.96 7.15 -18.39
N ALA A 12 18.71 7.58 -18.65
CA ALA A 12 18.42 8.46 -19.78
C ALA A 12 19.11 9.82 -19.64
N GLN A 13 19.14 10.42 -18.45
CA GLN A 13 19.86 11.67 -18.17
C GLN A 13 21.38 11.55 -18.37
N LEU A 14 21.92 10.35 -18.25
CA LEU A 14 23.33 10.05 -18.54
C LEU A 14 23.59 9.72 -20.02
N GLY A 15 22.60 9.91 -20.89
CA GLY A 15 22.72 9.70 -22.33
C GLY A 15 22.51 8.26 -22.78
N LEU A 16 22.04 7.36 -21.92
CA LEU A 16 21.74 5.99 -22.32
C LEU A 16 20.35 5.92 -22.96
N ARG A 17 20.23 5.17 -24.06
CA ARG A 17 18.92 4.80 -24.61
C ARG A 17 18.28 3.79 -23.64
N THR A 18 17.15 4.16 -23.05
CA THR A 18 16.56 3.44 -21.93
C THR A 18 15.11 3.09 -22.18
N ALA A 19 14.74 1.83 -21.92
CA ALA A 19 13.35 1.38 -21.85
C ALA A 19 13.00 0.93 -20.43
N CYS A 20 11.75 1.13 -20.03
CA CYS A 20 11.20 0.62 -18.78
C CYS A 20 9.94 -0.21 -19.07
N ILE A 21 9.95 -1.46 -18.63
CA ILE A 21 8.85 -2.39 -18.82
C ILE A 21 8.09 -2.49 -17.48
N GLU A 22 6.75 -2.29 -17.52
CA GLU A 22 5.91 -2.28 -16.33
C GLU A 22 4.64 -3.13 -16.53
N LYS A 23 4.52 -4.19 -15.71
CA LYS A 23 3.42 -5.15 -15.81
C LYS A 23 2.07 -4.61 -15.31
N ARG A 24 2.06 -3.65 -14.40
CA ARG A 24 0.83 -3.07 -13.82
C ARG A 24 0.13 -2.11 -14.78
N GLY A 25 0.80 -1.64 -15.82
CA GLY A 25 0.28 -0.64 -16.75
C GLY A 25 0.24 0.79 -16.20
N SER A 26 0.66 0.98 -14.95
CA SER A 26 0.81 2.28 -14.30
C SER A 26 2.18 2.35 -13.63
N LEU A 27 2.93 3.42 -13.90
CA LEU A 27 4.25 3.64 -13.32
C LEU A 27 4.16 3.92 -11.81
N GLY A 28 5.29 3.74 -11.10
CA GLY A 28 5.38 4.02 -9.68
C GLY A 28 5.45 2.80 -8.78
N GLY A 29 5.11 1.60 -9.31
CA GLY A 29 5.16 0.32 -8.60
C GLY A 29 4.24 0.28 -7.38
N THR A 30 4.54 -0.59 -6.43
CA THR A 30 3.77 -0.78 -5.19
C THR A 30 3.63 0.52 -4.41
N CYS A 31 4.71 1.27 -4.22
CA CYS A 31 4.70 2.49 -3.41
C CYS A 31 3.67 3.52 -3.88
N LEU A 32 3.64 3.86 -5.17
CA LEU A 32 2.73 4.88 -5.68
C LEU A 32 1.30 4.36 -5.86
N ASN A 33 1.12 3.11 -6.28
CA ASN A 33 -0.18 2.59 -6.65
C ASN A 33 -0.96 1.99 -5.48
N VAL A 34 -0.33 1.15 -4.66
CA VAL A 34 -0.99 0.34 -3.62
C VAL A 34 -0.20 0.27 -2.30
N GLY A 35 0.66 1.23 -2.04
CA GLY A 35 1.52 1.26 -0.86
C GLY A 35 1.61 2.63 -0.22
N CYS A 36 2.80 3.23 -0.23
CA CYS A 36 3.14 4.45 0.50
C CYS A 36 2.19 5.62 0.25
N ILE A 37 1.90 5.91 -1.01
CA ILE A 37 1.11 7.09 -1.37
C ILE A 37 -0.36 6.97 -0.94
N PRO A 38 -1.10 5.92 -1.33
CA PRO A 38 -2.47 5.78 -0.86
C PRO A 38 -2.56 5.61 0.66
N SER A 39 -1.60 4.92 1.31
CA SER A 39 -1.57 4.79 2.77
C SER A 39 -1.41 6.15 3.45
N LYS A 40 -0.45 6.97 3.02
CA LYS A 40 -0.22 8.30 3.61
C LYS A 40 -1.38 9.27 3.34
N ALA A 41 -2.02 9.18 2.18
CA ALA A 41 -3.25 9.93 1.90
C ALA A 41 -4.38 9.54 2.89
N MET A 42 -4.60 8.24 3.11
CA MET A 42 -5.60 7.76 4.06
C MET A 42 -5.24 8.08 5.51
N LEU A 43 -3.97 7.92 5.89
CA LEU A 43 -3.48 8.28 7.22
C LEU A 43 -3.72 9.76 7.53
N ASN A 44 -3.37 10.65 6.59
CA ASN A 44 -3.59 12.10 6.74
C ASN A 44 -5.08 12.43 6.87
N ASN A 45 -5.90 11.92 5.94
CA ASN A 45 -7.33 12.22 5.91
C ASN A 45 -8.06 11.68 7.14
N SER A 46 -7.75 10.44 7.56
CA SER A 46 -8.32 9.85 8.78
C SER A 46 -7.88 10.59 10.04
N HIS A 47 -6.64 11.11 10.05
CA HIS A 47 -6.15 11.93 11.16
C HIS A 47 -6.92 13.26 11.26
N ILE A 48 -7.11 13.95 10.13
CA ILE A 48 -7.89 15.19 10.08
C ILE A 48 -9.32 14.94 10.60
N PHE A 49 -9.97 13.86 10.14
CA PHE A 49 -11.31 13.49 10.59
C PHE A 49 -11.35 13.26 12.12
N HIS A 50 -10.43 12.45 12.64
CA HIS A 50 -10.33 12.16 14.07
C HIS A 50 -10.00 13.41 14.91
N ASP A 51 -9.07 14.25 14.46
CA ASP A 51 -8.69 15.48 15.17
C ASP A 51 -9.86 16.48 15.19
N THR A 52 -10.63 16.56 14.10
CA THR A 52 -11.82 17.39 14.02
C THR A 52 -12.90 16.95 15.02
N GLN A 53 -13.07 15.65 15.23
CA GLN A 53 -14.03 15.12 16.21
C GLN A 53 -13.58 15.29 17.66
N HIS A 54 -12.29 15.14 17.96
CA HIS A 54 -11.79 14.93 19.33
C HIS A 54 -10.77 15.97 19.80
N GLY A 55 -9.98 16.53 18.88
CA GLY A 55 -8.80 17.34 19.19
C GLY A 55 -8.95 18.84 18.96
N ILE A 56 -9.66 19.22 17.92
CA ILE A 56 -9.66 20.59 17.41
C ILE A 56 -10.31 21.59 18.39
N LYS A 57 -11.27 21.14 19.18
CA LYS A 57 -11.92 21.97 20.21
C LYS A 57 -10.93 22.51 21.24
N LYS A 58 -9.90 21.73 21.57
CA LYS A 58 -8.83 22.16 22.49
C LYS A 58 -7.97 23.30 21.93
N ARG A 59 -8.06 23.53 20.60
CA ARG A 59 -7.39 24.62 19.90
C ARG A 59 -8.28 25.87 19.69
N GLY A 60 -9.44 25.88 20.34
CA GLY A 60 -10.39 27.00 20.23
C GLY A 60 -11.28 26.97 18.99
N VAL A 61 -11.27 25.89 18.22
CA VAL A 61 -12.15 25.74 17.04
C VAL A 61 -13.33 24.84 17.41
N ASN A 62 -14.53 25.38 17.29
CA ASN A 62 -15.76 24.64 17.51
C ASN A 62 -16.29 24.15 16.16
N VAL A 63 -16.55 22.85 16.08
CA VAL A 63 -17.13 22.20 14.90
C VAL A 63 -18.31 21.37 15.36
N GLU A 64 -19.41 21.44 14.64
CA GLU A 64 -20.63 20.68 14.88
C GLU A 64 -20.87 19.71 13.71
N ASN A 65 -21.55 18.60 14.01
CA ASN A 65 -22.03 17.63 13.00
C ASN A 65 -20.93 17.07 12.07
N VAL A 66 -19.79 16.66 12.64
CA VAL A 66 -18.70 16.03 11.89
C VAL A 66 -19.14 14.65 11.41
N SER A 67 -19.22 14.46 10.11
CA SER A 67 -19.56 13.17 9.47
C SER A 67 -18.48 12.73 8.50
N LEU A 68 -18.41 11.43 8.24
CA LEU A 68 -17.51 10.83 7.27
C LEU A 68 -18.21 10.65 5.92
N ASP A 69 -17.64 11.21 4.87
CA ASP A 69 -17.92 10.81 3.49
C ASP A 69 -16.74 9.96 2.98
N LEU A 70 -16.84 8.65 3.18
CA LEU A 70 -15.79 7.70 2.80
C LEU A 70 -15.55 7.72 1.28
N ALA A 71 -16.58 7.84 0.47
CA ALA A 71 -16.45 7.84 -0.98
C ALA A 71 -15.62 9.04 -1.48
N THR A 72 -15.84 10.22 -0.91
CA THR A 72 -15.05 11.42 -1.22
C THR A 72 -13.61 11.26 -0.69
N MET A 73 -13.39 10.67 0.48
CA MET A 73 -12.06 10.40 1.02
C MET A 73 -11.28 9.44 0.12
N MET A 74 -11.92 8.38 -0.38
CA MET A 74 -11.31 7.45 -1.33
C MET A 74 -10.96 8.13 -2.65
N LYS A 75 -11.84 8.97 -3.21
CA LYS A 75 -11.54 9.76 -4.41
C LYS A 75 -10.33 10.69 -4.21
N ALA A 76 -10.19 11.30 -3.04
CA ALA A 76 -9.03 12.14 -2.72
C ALA A 76 -7.73 11.32 -2.70
N LYS A 77 -7.75 10.12 -2.12
CA LYS A 77 -6.64 9.15 -2.17
C LYS A 77 -6.29 8.79 -3.63
N ASP A 78 -7.27 8.43 -4.45
CA ASP A 78 -7.06 8.04 -5.86
C ASP A 78 -6.53 9.20 -6.70
N LYS A 79 -6.95 10.42 -6.41
CA LYS A 79 -6.42 11.63 -7.05
C LYS A 79 -4.92 11.82 -6.74
N ALA A 80 -4.50 11.56 -5.50
CA ALA A 80 -3.08 11.62 -5.13
C ALA A 80 -2.25 10.57 -5.89
N VAL A 81 -2.73 9.32 -5.96
CA VAL A 81 -2.11 8.23 -6.73
C VAL A 81 -1.99 8.61 -8.21
N THR A 82 -3.11 9.02 -8.82
CA THR A 82 -3.15 9.39 -10.24
C THR A 82 -2.23 10.57 -10.57
N GLY A 83 -2.18 11.57 -9.70
CA GLY A 83 -1.30 12.72 -9.87
C GLY A 83 0.18 12.34 -9.92
N LEU A 84 0.60 11.45 -9.01
CA LEU A 84 2.00 11.04 -8.94
C LEU A 84 2.39 10.04 -10.03
N THR A 85 1.53 9.08 -10.35
CA THR A 85 1.81 8.12 -11.43
C THR A 85 1.92 8.82 -12.79
N LYS A 86 1.02 9.76 -13.10
CA LYS A 86 1.11 10.63 -14.30
C LYS A 86 2.33 11.54 -14.27
N GLY A 87 2.75 11.99 -13.09
CA GLY A 87 4.00 12.74 -12.92
C GLY A 87 5.21 11.94 -13.37
N VAL A 88 5.28 10.65 -13.01
CA VAL A 88 6.36 9.76 -13.47
C VAL A 88 6.30 9.54 -14.99
N GLU A 89 5.11 9.36 -15.58
CA GLU A 89 4.95 9.25 -17.04
C GLU A 89 5.45 10.52 -17.75
N SER A 90 5.15 11.69 -17.21
CA SER A 90 5.63 12.97 -17.74
C SER A 90 7.16 13.08 -17.67
N LEU A 91 7.77 12.56 -16.58
CA LEU A 91 9.22 12.51 -16.46
C LEU A 91 9.85 11.54 -17.46
N PHE A 92 9.23 10.40 -17.74
CA PHE A 92 9.66 9.47 -18.78
C PHE A 92 9.66 10.14 -20.13
N LYS A 93 8.55 10.77 -20.50
CA LYS A 93 8.43 11.52 -21.76
C LYS A 93 9.49 12.62 -21.88
N LYS A 94 9.71 13.40 -20.82
CA LYS A 94 10.70 14.49 -20.79
C LYS A 94 12.13 13.99 -20.97
N ASN A 95 12.45 12.80 -20.43
CA ASN A 95 13.81 12.24 -20.49
C ASN A 95 14.00 11.22 -21.63
N GLY A 96 13.00 11.01 -22.49
CA GLY A 96 13.10 10.07 -23.62
C GLY A 96 13.22 8.60 -23.18
N VAL A 97 12.56 8.21 -22.08
CA VAL A 97 12.50 6.82 -21.64
C VAL A 97 11.34 6.12 -22.35
N ASP A 98 11.63 5.03 -23.06
CA ASP A 98 10.61 4.20 -23.69
C ASP A 98 9.79 3.48 -22.61
N TYR A 99 8.48 3.72 -22.56
CA TYR A 99 7.58 3.07 -21.61
C TYR A 99 6.83 1.93 -22.29
N ILE A 100 7.11 0.69 -21.87
CA ILE A 100 6.51 -0.54 -22.42
C ILE A 100 5.62 -1.15 -21.37
N LYS A 101 4.32 -1.25 -21.67
CA LYS A 101 3.32 -1.86 -20.77
C LYS A 101 3.23 -3.35 -21.03
N GLY A 102 3.75 -4.17 -20.13
CA GLY A 102 3.76 -5.61 -20.32
C GLY A 102 4.56 -6.35 -19.24
N THR A 103 4.53 -7.66 -19.35
CA THR A 103 5.28 -8.58 -18.48
C THR A 103 6.50 -9.07 -19.22
N ALA A 104 7.68 -8.90 -18.63
CA ALA A 104 8.95 -9.27 -19.23
C ALA A 104 9.47 -10.60 -18.68
N ALA A 105 10.00 -11.43 -19.56
CA ALA A 105 10.77 -12.62 -19.24
C ALA A 105 12.11 -12.60 -20.00
N PHE A 106 13.18 -13.09 -19.39
CA PHE A 106 14.47 -13.20 -20.04
C PHE A 106 14.44 -14.28 -21.14
N ALA A 107 14.80 -13.90 -22.36
CA ALA A 107 15.11 -14.81 -23.45
C ALA A 107 16.62 -15.12 -23.50
N SER A 108 17.45 -14.15 -23.12
CA SER A 108 18.91 -14.27 -22.98
C SER A 108 19.43 -13.22 -22.00
N PRO A 109 20.71 -13.19 -21.62
CA PRO A 109 21.26 -12.15 -20.75
C PRO A 109 21.06 -10.72 -21.23
N THR A 110 20.85 -10.52 -22.53
CA THR A 110 20.70 -9.20 -23.18
C THR A 110 19.38 -9.02 -23.90
N GLU A 111 18.48 -9.99 -23.85
CA GLU A 111 17.17 -9.94 -24.50
C GLU A 111 16.05 -10.33 -23.52
N VAL A 112 14.95 -9.59 -23.60
CA VAL A 112 13.72 -9.91 -22.90
C VAL A 112 12.56 -9.98 -23.88
N ASP A 113 11.71 -10.98 -23.71
CA ASP A 113 10.42 -11.09 -24.37
C ASP A 113 9.38 -10.40 -23.47
N VAL A 114 8.57 -9.53 -24.07
CA VAL A 114 7.54 -8.78 -23.36
C VAL A 114 6.18 -9.18 -23.89
N GLU A 115 5.35 -9.73 -23.03
CA GLU A 115 3.93 -9.91 -23.28
C GLU A 115 3.22 -8.60 -22.98
N LEU A 116 2.68 -7.96 -24.04
CA LEU A 116 2.08 -6.64 -23.95
C LEU A 116 0.68 -6.71 -23.31
N LEU A 117 0.33 -5.73 -22.47
CA LEU A 117 -0.98 -5.66 -21.83
C LEU A 117 -2.13 -5.46 -22.84
N GLU A 118 -1.84 -4.85 -24.00
CA GLU A 118 -2.81 -4.65 -25.08
C GLU A 118 -2.86 -5.85 -26.04
N GLY A 119 -2.14 -6.92 -25.73
CA GLY A 119 -2.00 -8.13 -26.54
C GLY A 119 -0.80 -8.09 -27.47
N GLY A 120 -0.34 -9.29 -27.86
CA GLY A 120 0.86 -9.46 -28.67
C GLY A 120 2.15 -9.54 -27.85
N GLN A 121 3.26 -9.72 -28.55
CA GLN A 121 4.59 -9.86 -27.97
C GLN A 121 5.56 -8.90 -28.61
N GLN A 122 6.51 -8.41 -27.82
CA GLN A 122 7.59 -7.55 -28.25
C GLN A 122 8.91 -8.05 -27.69
N LYS A 123 9.94 -8.16 -28.52
CA LYS A 123 11.30 -8.44 -28.07
C LYS A 123 12.06 -7.14 -27.85
N VAL A 124 12.73 -7.03 -26.72
CA VAL A 124 13.55 -5.87 -26.36
C VAL A 124 14.97 -6.35 -26.07
N SER A 125 15.94 -5.76 -26.77
CA SER A 125 17.37 -6.05 -26.59
C SER A 125 18.07 -4.89 -25.91
N GLY A 126 18.96 -5.17 -24.97
CA GLY A 126 19.74 -4.14 -24.26
C GLY A 126 21.10 -4.65 -23.85
N LYS A 127 22.11 -3.78 -23.80
CA LYS A 127 23.45 -4.14 -23.34
C LYS A 127 23.45 -4.51 -21.85
N ASN A 128 22.59 -3.90 -21.07
CA ASN A 128 22.44 -4.13 -19.64
C ASN A 128 20.95 -4.17 -19.29
N VAL A 129 20.57 -5.04 -18.37
CA VAL A 129 19.21 -5.16 -17.83
C VAL A 129 19.24 -4.98 -16.34
N ILE A 130 18.38 -4.10 -15.81
CA ILE A 130 18.19 -3.88 -14.38
C ILE A 130 16.90 -4.57 -13.97
N ILE A 131 17.01 -5.54 -13.06
CA ILE A 131 15.87 -6.22 -12.45
C ILE A 131 15.36 -5.33 -11.30
N ALA A 132 14.20 -4.70 -11.49
CA ALA A 132 13.57 -3.83 -10.51
C ALA A 132 12.08 -4.20 -10.33
N THR A 133 11.81 -5.50 -10.25
CA THR A 133 10.46 -6.09 -10.25
C THR A 133 9.65 -5.79 -9.00
N GLY A 134 10.28 -5.31 -7.92
CA GLY A 134 9.60 -4.90 -6.70
C GLY A 134 9.22 -6.06 -5.79
N SER A 135 8.08 -5.91 -5.12
CA SER A 135 7.55 -6.87 -4.14
C SER A 135 6.06 -7.07 -4.34
N GLU A 136 5.59 -8.23 -3.94
CA GLU A 136 4.16 -8.60 -3.91
C GLU A 136 3.76 -8.94 -2.47
N VAL A 137 2.44 -9.06 -2.26
CA VAL A 137 1.90 -9.52 -0.98
C VAL A 137 2.36 -10.95 -0.72
N THR A 138 2.90 -11.20 0.46
CA THR A 138 3.26 -12.57 0.89
C THR A 138 1.97 -13.33 1.21
N PRO A 139 1.69 -14.45 0.52
CA PRO A 139 0.51 -15.25 0.82
C PRO A 139 0.59 -15.80 2.25
N PHE A 140 -0.54 -15.81 2.96
CA PHE A 140 -0.65 -16.49 4.24
C PHE A 140 -1.09 -17.93 3.99
N PRO A 141 -0.34 -18.93 4.44
CA PRO A 141 -0.67 -20.35 4.17
C PRO A 141 -2.08 -20.71 4.66
N GLY A 142 -2.87 -21.34 3.78
CA GLY A 142 -4.24 -21.77 4.09
C GLY A 142 -5.30 -20.65 4.10
N VAL A 143 -4.94 -19.42 3.75
CA VAL A 143 -5.87 -18.29 3.69
C VAL A 143 -5.96 -17.75 2.27
N GLU A 144 -7.14 -17.82 1.70
CA GLU A 144 -7.43 -17.24 0.39
C GLU A 144 -7.83 -15.76 0.54
N ILE A 145 -7.05 -14.87 -0.08
CA ILE A 145 -7.34 -13.45 -0.15
C ILE A 145 -8.31 -13.21 -1.31
N ASP A 146 -9.50 -12.71 -1.00
CA ASP A 146 -10.56 -12.43 -1.99
C ASP A 146 -10.72 -10.93 -2.27
N GLU A 147 -9.94 -10.10 -1.59
CA GLU A 147 -9.97 -8.63 -1.63
C GLU A 147 -11.35 -8.02 -1.34
N LYS A 148 -12.21 -8.76 -0.61
CA LYS A 148 -13.55 -8.34 -0.17
C LYS A 148 -13.72 -8.44 1.35
N GLN A 149 -13.69 -9.66 1.88
CA GLN A 149 -13.77 -9.93 3.33
C GLN A 149 -12.39 -10.24 3.90
N ILE A 150 -11.58 -10.98 3.16
CA ILE A 150 -10.19 -11.26 3.48
C ILE A 150 -9.34 -10.48 2.48
N VAL A 151 -8.76 -9.41 2.97
CA VAL A 151 -8.05 -8.44 2.12
C VAL A 151 -6.57 -8.42 2.40
N SER A 152 -5.78 -8.18 1.36
CA SER A 152 -4.40 -7.76 1.51
C SER A 152 -4.32 -6.27 1.86
N SER A 153 -3.11 -5.73 1.97
CA SER A 153 -2.92 -4.28 2.09
C SER A 153 -3.50 -3.50 0.90
N THR A 154 -3.57 -4.13 -0.28
CA THR A 154 -4.19 -3.53 -1.47
C THR A 154 -5.70 -3.36 -1.30
N GLY A 155 -6.41 -4.41 -0.90
CA GLY A 155 -7.85 -4.35 -0.64
C GLY A 155 -8.18 -3.47 0.56
N ALA A 156 -7.34 -3.50 1.61
CA ALA A 156 -7.52 -2.63 2.77
C ALA A 156 -7.40 -1.12 2.43
N LEU A 157 -6.79 -0.75 1.31
CA LEU A 157 -6.77 0.62 0.79
C LEU A 157 -8.01 0.97 -0.05
N SER A 158 -8.93 0.02 -0.25
CA SER A 158 -10.04 0.17 -1.21
C SER A 158 -11.38 -0.34 -0.68
N LEU A 159 -11.53 -0.49 0.65
CA LEU A 159 -12.80 -0.91 1.24
C LEU A 159 -13.91 0.11 0.94
N GLU A 160 -15.07 -0.39 0.53
CA GLU A 160 -16.23 0.45 0.17
C GLU A 160 -16.98 1.00 1.40
N LYS A 161 -16.80 0.36 2.55
CA LYS A 161 -17.40 0.77 3.83
C LYS A 161 -16.42 0.58 4.98
N VAL A 162 -16.60 1.35 6.05
CA VAL A 162 -15.87 1.13 7.29
C VAL A 162 -16.36 -0.18 7.90
N PRO A 163 -15.49 -1.17 8.15
CA PRO A 163 -15.89 -2.42 8.78
C PRO A 163 -16.24 -2.17 10.25
N GLU A 164 -17.26 -2.84 10.78
CA GLU A 164 -17.57 -2.78 12.21
C GLU A 164 -16.42 -3.35 13.04
N LYS A 165 -15.87 -4.49 12.59
CA LYS A 165 -14.71 -5.17 13.21
C LYS A 165 -13.68 -5.48 12.15
N MET A 166 -12.41 -5.30 12.51
CA MET A 166 -11.29 -5.63 11.65
C MET A 166 -10.23 -6.39 12.44
N VAL A 167 -9.83 -7.54 11.96
CA VAL A 167 -8.66 -8.27 12.46
C VAL A 167 -7.50 -8.03 11.49
N VAL A 168 -6.39 -7.56 12.02
CA VAL A 168 -5.14 -7.38 11.29
C VAL A 168 -4.19 -8.51 11.67
N ILE A 169 -3.86 -9.36 10.72
CA ILE A 169 -2.88 -10.44 10.91
C ILE A 169 -1.49 -9.90 10.62
N GLY A 170 -0.68 -9.79 11.65
CA GLY A 170 0.66 -9.22 11.63
C GLY A 170 0.72 -7.78 12.12
N GLY A 171 1.53 -7.55 13.15
CA GLY A 171 1.79 -6.24 13.76
C GLY A 171 2.91 -5.45 13.07
N GLY A 172 3.19 -5.73 11.80
CA GLY A 172 4.15 -4.96 11.01
C GLY A 172 3.64 -3.56 10.65
N VAL A 173 4.54 -2.70 10.15
CA VAL A 173 4.25 -1.28 9.86
C VAL A 173 3.02 -1.10 8.98
N ILE A 174 2.87 -1.88 7.91
CA ILE A 174 1.74 -1.76 6.97
C ILE A 174 0.41 -2.07 7.67
N GLY A 175 0.34 -3.16 8.44
CA GLY A 175 -0.85 -3.55 9.20
C GLY A 175 -1.25 -2.50 10.24
N LEU A 176 -0.26 -1.93 10.94
CA LEU A 176 -0.47 -0.89 11.95
C LEU A 176 -0.93 0.44 11.32
N GLU A 177 -0.35 0.84 10.18
CA GLU A 177 -0.78 2.04 9.46
C GLU A 177 -2.24 1.92 9.01
N LEU A 178 -2.58 0.83 8.30
CA LEU A 178 -3.95 0.65 7.79
C LEU A 178 -4.95 0.37 8.91
N GLY A 179 -4.58 -0.43 9.91
CA GLY A 179 -5.38 -0.62 11.11
C GLY A 179 -5.70 0.69 11.82
N SER A 180 -4.73 1.62 11.92
CA SER A 180 -4.95 2.93 12.53
C SER A 180 -5.87 3.83 11.69
N VAL A 181 -5.80 3.73 10.36
CA VAL A 181 -6.76 4.42 9.48
C VAL A 181 -8.19 3.98 9.79
N TRP A 182 -8.46 2.68 9.71
CA TRP A 182 -9.80 2.15 9.91
C TRP A 182 -10.28 2.34 11.34
N LYS A 183 -9.38 2.27 12.34
CA LYS A 183 -9.71 2.62 13.72
C LYS A 183 -10.21 4.05 13.88
N ARG A 184 -9.51 5.02 13.28
CA ARG A 184 -9.93 6.44 13.31
C ARG A 184 -11.25 6.68 12.59
N LEU A 185 -11.57 5.88 11.58
CA LEU A 185 -12.82 5.95 10.83
C LEU A 185 -13.99 5.23 11.53
N GLY A 186 -13.74 4.49 12.63
CA GLY A 186 -14.78 3.90 13.47
C GLY A 186 -14.75 2.38 13.64
N ALA A 187 -13.85 1.67 12.98
CA ALA A 187 -13.72 0.22 13.12
C ALA A 187 -13.26 -0.19 14.53
N ASP A 188 -13.71 -1.34 15.03
CA ASP A 188 -13.09 -2.02 16.16
C ASP A 188 -11.95 -2.90 15.66
N VAL A 189 -10.69 -2.47 15.90
CA VAL A 189 -9.49 -3.07 15.33
C VAL A 189 -8.75 -3.91 16.38
N THR A 190 -8.49 -5.17 16.03
CA THR A 190 -7.62 -6.08 16.78
C THR A 190 -6.46 -6.52 15.89
N VAL A 191 -5.24 -6.34 16.38
CA VAL A 191 -4.01 -6.80 15.73
C VAL A 191 -3.56 -8.10 16.40
N VAL A 192 -3.39 -9.15 15.61
CA VAL A 192 -2.86 -10.44 16.06
C VAL A 192 -1.43 -10.56 15.54
N GLU A 193 -0.47 -10.71 16.45
CA GLU A 193 0.96 -10.77 16.12
C GLU A 193 1.61 -11.99 16.75
N PHE A 194 2.39 -12.71 15.96
CA PHE A 194 3.11 -13.91 16.41
C PHE A 194 4.25 -13.58 17.41
N LEU A 195 4.91 -12.43 17.18
CA LEU A 195 5.99 -11.97 18.04
C LEU A 195 5.44 -11.30 19.32
N ASP A 196 6.32 -11.08 20.27
CA ASP A 196 6.03 -10.38 21.53
C ASP A 196 5.99 -8.85 21.40
N ASN A 197 6.28 -8.33 20.21
CA ASN A 197 6.34 -6.90 19.92
C ASN A 197 5.73 -6.55 18.54
N ILE A 198 5.54 -5.26 18.29
CA ILE A 198 4.97 -4.72 17.05
C ILE A 198 5.99 -3.93 16.23
N GLY A 199 5.65 -3.59 14.99
CA GLY A 199 6.45 -2.75 14.09
C GLY A 199 7.40 -3.55 13.20
N GLY A 200 7.57 -4.84 13.45
CA GLY A 200 8.48 -5.72 12.70
C GLY A 200 9.94 -5.64 13.16
N PRO A 201 10.83 -6.44 12.57
CA PRO A 201 12.23 -6.51 12.96
C PRO A 201 12.98 -5.21 12.63
N GLY A 202 13.90 -4.84 13.50
CA GLY A 202 14.83 -3.71 13.27
C GLY A 202 14.39 -2.36 13.81
N LEU A 203 13.21 -2.26 14.44
CA LEU A 203 12.84 -1.06 15.19
C LEU A 203 13.49 -1.07 16.59
N ASP A 204 13.89 0.10 17.03
CA ASP A 204 14.38 0.32 18.39
C ASP A 204 13.30 -0.03 19.44
N GLY A 205 13.69 -0.70 20.52
CA GLY A 205 12.75 -1.21 21.52
C GLY A 205 11.98 -0.11 22.27
N GLU A 206 12.58 1.05 22.50
CA GLU A 206 11.92 2.19 23.13
C GLU A 206 10.88 2.80 22.19
N VAL A 207 11.21 2.88 20.88
CA VAL A 207 10.27 3.30 19.83
C VAL A 207 9.08 2.34 19.76
N VAL A 208 9.31 1.02 19.72
CA VAL A 208 8.27 -0.02 19.70
C VAL A 208 7.33 0.11 20.91
N LYS A 209 7.89 0.24 22.12
CA LYS A 209 7.12 0.39 23.35
C LYS A 209 6.24 1.64 23.34
N THR A 210 6.80 2.75 22.89
CA THR A 210 6.09 4.03 22.79
C THR A 210 5.01 3.97 21.74
N PHE A 211 5.32 3.40 20.57
CA PHE A 211 4.39 3.23 19.46
C PHE A 211 3.18 2.38 19.86
N LYS A 212 3.42 1.22 20.49
CA LYS A 212 2.35 0.35 21.01
C LYS A 212 1.43 1.11 21.97
N LYS A 213 2.01 1.80 22.95
CA LYS A 213 1.26 2.60 23.91
C LYS A 213 0.37 3.67 23.26
N ILE A 214 0.86 4.32 22.21
CA ILE A 214 0.10 5.32 21.45
C ILE A 214 -1.07 4.68 20.73
N LEU A 215 -0.86 3.54 20.08
CA LEU A 215 -1.91 2.83 19.34
C LEU A 215 -2.98 2.24 20.28
N GLU A 216 -2.58 1.70 21.43
CA GLU A 216 -3.50 1.24 22.48
C GLU A 216 -4.36 2.39 23.01
N LYS A 217 -3.76 3.57 23.22
CA LYS A 217 -4.51 4.78 23.62
C LYS A 217 -5.51 5.24 22.54
N GLN A 218 -5.24 4.95 21.28
CA GLN A 218 -6.17 5.17 20.17
C GLN A 218 -7.27 4.09 20.10
N GLY A 219 -7.22 3.06 20.93
CA GLY A 219 -8.20 2.00 21.04
C GLY A 219 -7.94 0.79 20.13
N ILE A 220 -6.73 0.62 19.59
CA ILE A 220 -6.33 -0.62 18.92
C ILE A 220 -6.02 -1.67 19.98
N LYS A 221 -6.57 -2.88 19.79
CA LYS A 221 -6.32 -4.03 20.64
C LYS A 221 -5.19 -4.87 20.07
N PHE A 222 -4.33 -5.42 20.93
CA PHE A 222 -3.22 -6.28 20.52
C PHE A 222 -3.33 -7.64 21.16
N GLN A 223 -3.19 -8.68 20.35
CA GLN A 223 -2.97 -10.06 20.77
C GLN A 223 -1.57 -10.46 20.28
N LEU A 224 -0.60 -10.30 21.17
CA LEU A 224 0.80 -10.66 20.89
C LEU A 224 1.05 -12.12 21.27
N VAL A 225 2.18 -12.68 20.82
CA VAL A 225 2.57 -14.09 21.03
C VAL A 225 1.44 -15.04 20.59
N SER A 226 0.72 -14.65 19.54
CA SER A 226 -0.49 -15.33 19.08
C SER A 226 -0.34 -15.75 17.62
N LYS A 227 -0.45 -17.06 17.38
CA LYS A 227 -0.44 -17.64 16.06
C LYS A 227 -1.87 -17.75 15.52
N VAL A 228 -2.10 -17.22 14.34
CA VAL A 228 -3.34 -17.49 13.59
C VAL A 228 -3.24 -18.89 13.00
N GLU A 229 -4.19 -19.74 13.31
CA GLU A 229 -4.24 -21.12 12.81
C GLU A 229 -5.19 -21.25 11.62
N THR A 230 -6.37 -20.62 11.70
CA THR A 230 -7.39 -20.67 10.66
C THR A 230 -8.01 -19.31 10.42
N VAL A 231 -8.48 -19.11 9.19
CA VAL A 231 -9.30 -17.96 8.78
C VAL A 231 -10.46 -18.51 7.96
N GLU A 232 -11.67 -18.42 8.49
CA GLU A 232 -12.85 -19.03 7.89
C GLU A 232 -13.92 -17.98 7.60
N LYS A 233 -14.47 -18.01 6.39
CA LYS A 233 -15.65 -17.22 6.05
C LYS A 233 -16.91 -17.87 6.56
N LYS A 234 -17.79 -17.10 7.22
CA LYS A 234 -19.11 -17.53 7.69
C LYS A 234 -20.15 -16.48 7.29
N GLY A 235 -20.68 -16.63 6.08
CA GLY A 235 -21.59 -15.64 5.49
C GLY A 235 -20.90 -14.27 5.33
N ASP A 236 -21.43 -13.23 5.97
CA ASP A 236 -20.90 -11.87 5.92
C ASP A 236 -19.79 -11.59 6.93
N SER A 237 -19.37 -12.59 7.67
CA SER A 237 -18.31 -12.47 8.69
C SER A 237 -17.14 -13.41 8.44
N VAL A 238 -16.00 -13.08 9.07
CA VAL A 238 -14.80 -13.90 9.06
C VAL A 238 -14.44 -14.23 10.51
N THR A 239 -14.14 -15.51 10.76
CA THR A 239 -13.60 -15.99 12.06
C THR A 239 -12.09 -16.19 11.89
N VAL A 240 -11.33 -15.65 12.83
CA VAL A 240 -9.87 -15.82 12.93
C VAL A 240 -9.55 -16.43 14.27
#